data_ce902fad650d19ad3be08acd294541b5
#
_entry.id   ce902fad650d19ad3be08acd294541b5
#
_cell.length_a   1.000
_cell.length_b   1.000
_cell.length_c   1.000
_cell.angle_alpha   90.00
_cell.angle_beta   90.00
_cell.angle_gamma   90.00
#
_symmetry.space_group_name_H-M   'P 1'
#
loop_
_entity.id
_entity.type
_entity.pdbx_description
1 polymer ?
#
loop_
_entity_poly.entity_id
_entity_poly.type
_entity_poly.pdbx_seq_one_letter_code
_entity_poly.pdbx_strand_id
1 'polypeptide(L)'
;MVDTAAKSSGHGGARAGAGRKAKIAGPKIVKRIPVSLIPAVEHLISQLANTPLRPAQNLPADCWKIADNLSQLNIPLAIETIPAGFPSPAEPYISDYLDFNQYLIKNQAATIAVRCGGDSMHDAGISRNDLLIIDRSLIPKHRDIVMADLGNEFTIKRLHKLDNYRIELHSENSSQSYPNFSFKEGDTLAIVGVVTYVIKHIR
;
A
#
# COMPACT_ATOMS: atom_id res chain seq x y z
N MET A 1 -54.15 -38.07 40.92
CA MET A 1 -52.72 -37.67 40.81
C MET A 1 -52.41 -37.60 39.36
N VAL A 2 -52.33 -36.41 38.84
CA VAL A 2 -52.10 -36.16 37.41
C VAL A 2 -50.72 -35.51 37.27
N ASP A 3 -49.85 -36.24 36.63
CA ASP A 3 -48.48 -35.85 36.46
C ASP A 3 -48.37 -35.03 35.12
N THR A 4 -48.13 -33.75 35.24
CA THR A 4 -47.97 -32.81 34.03
C THR A 4 -46.51 -32.68 33.73
N ALA A 5 -46.05 -33.45 32.73
CA ALA A 5 -44.72 -33.30 32.16
C ALA A 5 -44.61 -32.01 31.30
N ALA A 6 -43.77 -31.09 31.73
CA ALA A 6 -43.44 -29.88 30.99
C ALA A 6 -42.55 -30.22 29.80
N LYS A 7 -42.96 -29.84 28.58
CA LYS A 7 -42.17 -29.88 27.36
C LYS A 7 -41.12 -28.77 27.41
N SER A 8 -39.84 -29.10 27.49
CA SER A 8 -38.74 -28.15 27.26
C SER A 8 -38.61 -27.86 25.77
N SER A 9 -38.81 -26.61 25.37
CA SER A 9 -38.52 -26.12 24.03
C SER A 9 -36.99 -26.00 23.87
N GLY A 10 -36.41 -26.94 23.13
CA GLY A 10 -34.98 -26.89 22.78
C GLY A 10 -34.69 -25.70 21.86
N HIS A 11 -33.99 -24.71 22.39
CA HIS A 11 -33.37 -23.67 21.56
C HIS A 11 -32.23 -24.30 20.78
N GLY A 12 -32.31 -24.24 19.45
CA GLY A 12 -31.29 -24.79 18.55
C GLY A 12 -29.94 -24.17 18.80
N GLY A 13 -29.01 -24.95 19.38
CA GLY A 13 -27.63 -24.53 19.57
C GLY A 13 -26.94 -24.20 18.26
N ALA A 14 -26.07 -23.21 18.31
CA ALA A 14 -25.23 -22.78 17.17
C ALA A 14 -24.40 -23.98 16.68
N ARG A 15 -24.62 -24.41 15.43
CA ARG A 15 -23.81 -25.44 14.79
C ARG A 15 -22.49 -24.84 14.32
N ALA A 16 -21.37 -25.42 14.75
CA ALA A 16 -20.05 -25.06 14.21
C ALA A 16 -20.04 -25.28 12.69
N GLY A 17 -19.81 -24.20 11.92
CA GLY A 17 -19.75 -24.26 10.46
C GLY A 17 -21.01 -23.78 9.71
N ALA A 18 -22.09 -23.40 10.41
CA ALA A 18 -23.30 -22.84 9.79
C ALA A 18 -23.15 -21.34 9.52
N GLY A 19 -22.34 -20.96 8.55
CA GLY A 19 -22.21 -19.61 8.06
C GLY A 19 -21.53 -19.60 6.70
N ARG A 20 -22.04 -18.79 5.76
CA ARG A 20 -21.40 -18.60 4.45
C ARG A 20 -19.98 -18.08 4.69
N LYS A 21 -18.96 -18.83 4.26
CA LYS A 21 -17.56 -18.40 4.36
C LYS A 21 -17.41 -17.01 3.76
N ALA A 22 -16.81 -16.09 4.51
CA ALA A 22 -16.56 -14.74 4.01
C ALA A 22 -15.60 -14.80 2.82
N LYS A 23 -16.00 -14.26 1.69
CA LYS A 23 -15.15 -14.20 0.49
C LYS A 23 -13.98 -13.19 0.60
N ILE A 24 -14.05 -12.30 1.56
CA ILE A 24 -13.04 -11.24 1.79
C ILE A 24 -12.62 -11.30 3.26
N ALA A 25 -11.31 -11.43 3.49
CA ALA A 25 -10.72 -11.38 4.83
C ALA A 25 -10.49 -9.92 5.24
N GLY A 26 -10.71 -9.60 6.52
CA GLY A 26 -10.46 -8.28 7.10
C GLY A 26 -11.61 -7.75 7.96
N PRO A 27 -11.40 -6.65 8.70
CA PRO A 27 -12.44 -6.02 9.51
C PRO A 27 -13.57 -5.52 8.62
N LYS A 28 -14.81 -5.81 9.02
CA LYS A 28 -16.00 -5.45 8.23
C LYS A 28 -16.72 -4.27 8.87
N ILE A 29 -16.98 -3.25 8.08
CA ILE A 29 -17.83 -2.12 8.46
C ILE A 29 -19.15 -2.24 7.68
N VAL A 30 -20.27 -2.26 8.38
CA VAL A 30 -21.59 -2.24 7.74
C VAL A 30 -21.98 -0.79 7.47
N LYS A 31 -22.22 -0.45 6.21
CA LYS A 31 -22.75 0.85 5.79
C LYS A 31 -24.09 0.66 5.10
N ARG A 32 -25.05 1.55 5.37
CA ARG A 32 -26.32 1.60 4.62
C ARG A 32 -26.09 2.34 3.32
N ILE A 33 -26.41 1.71 2.20
CA ILE A 33 -26.22 2.25 0.85
C ILE A 33 -27.61 2.36 0.21
N PRO A 34 -27.93 3.48 -0.48
CA PRO A 34 -29.15 3.58 -1.26
C PRO A 34 -29.27 2.43 -2.28
N VAL A 35 -30.47 1.88 -2.45
CA VAL A 35 -30.69 0.73 -3.34
C VAL A 35 -30.25 1.02 -4.78
N SER A 36 -30.38 2.26 -5.24
CA SER A 36 -29.93 2.71 -6.57
C SER A 36 -28.42 2.59 -6.81
N LEU A 37 -27.62 2.57 -5.74
CA LEU A 37 -26.15 2.46 -5.83
C LEU A 37 -25.63 1.01 -5.66
N ILE A 38 -26.52 0.06 -5.33
CA ILE A 38 -26.12 -1.34 -5.14
C ILE A 38 -25.44 -1.92 -6.38
N PRO A 39 -25.95 -1.76 -7.61
CA PRO A 39 -25.27 -2.30 -8.80
C PRO A 39 -23.87 -1.73 -9.01
N ALA A 40 -23.68 -0.43 -8.78
CA ALA A 40 -22.37 0.21 -8.88
C ALA A 40 -21.38 -0.31 -7.81
N VAL A 41 -21.88 -0.55 -6.59
CA VAL A 41 -21.06 -1.11 -5.50
C VAL A 41 -20.73 -2.57 -5.76
N GLU A 42 -21.67 -3.37 -6.25
CA GLU A 42 -21.41 -4.77 -6.63
C GLU A 42 -20.42 -4.87 -7.79
N HIS A 43 -20.52 -3.97 -8.76
CA HIS A 43 -19.56 -3.87 -9.86
C HIS A 43 -18.15 -3.52 -9.32
N LEU A 44 -18.04 -2.51 -8.45
CA LEU A 44 -16.79 -2.16 -7.76
C LEU A 44 -16.22 -3.32 -6.94
N ILE A 45 -17.07 -4.04 -6.20
CA ILE A 45 -16.65 -5.21 -5.42
C ILE A 45 -16.17 -6.32 -6.35
N SER A 46 -16.84 -6.56 -7.48
CA SER A 46 -16.41 -7.56 -8.45
C SER A 46 -15.09 -7.19 -9.12
N GLN A 47 -14.87 -5.92 -9.40
CA GLN A 47 -13.59 -5.42 -9.92
C GLN A 47 -12.47 -5.53 -8.89
N LEU A 48 -12.72 -5.17 -7.61
CA LEU A 48 -11.76 -5.35 -6.51
C LEU A 48 -11.47 -6.82 -6.22
N ALA A 49 -12.46 -7.71 -6.38
CA ALA A 49 -12.28 -9.15 -6.23
C ALA A 49 -11.57 -9.79 -7.42
N ASN A 50 -11.69 -9.20 -8.60
CA ASN A 50 -11.11 -9.67 -9.86
C ASN A 50 -9.83 -8.91 -10.25
N THR A 51 -9.54 -7.77 -9.62
CA THR A 51 -8.17 -7.23 -9.66
C THR A 51 -7.36 -8.11 -8.74
N PRO A 52 -6.53 -9.01 -9.26
CA PRO A 52 -5.65 -9.77 -8.40
C PRO A 52 -4.61 -8.79 -7.86
N LEU A 53 -4.86 -8.23 -6.70
CA LEU A 53 -3.78 -7.94 -5.77
C LEU A 53 -3.19 -9.30 -5.45
N ARG A 54 -2.50 -9.87 -6.43
CA ARG A 54 -1.65 -11.03 -6.16
C ARG A 54 -0.67 -10.54 -5.12
N PRO A 55 -0.63 -11.14 -3.92
CA PRO A 55 0.58 -11.02 -3.14
C PRO A 55 1.67 -11.44 -4.12
N ALA A 56 2.58 -10.53 -4.44
CA ALA A 56 3.63 -10.80 -5.39
C ALA A 56 4.34 -12.05 -4.89
N GLN A 57 4.07 -13.18 -5.53
CA GLN A 57 4.69 -14.47 -5.17
C GLN A 57 6.18 -14.41 -5.51
N ASN A 58 6.54 -13.52 -6.43
CA ASN A 58 7.91 -13.24 -6.82
C ASN A 58 8.23 -11.78 -6.49
N LEU A 59 9.01 -11.57 -5.45
CA LEU A 59 9.67 -10.30 -5.20
C LEU A 59 11.01 -10.29 -5.94
N PRO A 60 11.51 -9.12 -6.37
CA PRO A 60 12.86 -9.03 -6.94
C PRO A 60 13.89 -9.63 -5.99
N ALA A 61 14.95 -10.22 -6.55
CA ALA A 61 16.05 -10.77 -5.76
C ALA A 61 16.70 -9.74 -4.82
N ASP A 62 16.66 -8.46 -5.23
CA ASP A 62 17.21 -7.32 -4.48
C ASP A 62 16.18 -6.67 -3.53
N CYS A 63 15.09 -7.36 -3.24
CA CYS A 63 14.07 -6.89 -2.32
C CYS A 63 14.36 -7.37 -0.89
N TRP A 64 14.40 -6.44 0.05
CA TRP A 64 14.59 -6.74 1.46
C TRP A 64 13.26 -6.62 2.22
N LYS A 65 12.95 -7.70 2.95
CA LYS A 65 11.88 -7.65 3.94
C LYS A 65 12.38 -6.94 5.19
N ILE A 66 11.48 -6.22 5.83
CA ILE A 66 11.76 -5.60 7.12
C ILE A 66 11.95 -6.70 8.17
N ALA A 67 12.98 -6.55 9.02
CA ALA A 67 13.26 -7.50 10.09
C ALA A 67 12.11 -7.58 11.09
N ASP A 68 11.85 -8.79 11.62
CA ASP A 68 10.79 -9.00 12.60
C ASP A 68 11.06 -8.29 13.93
N ASN A 69 12.35 -8.16 14.30
CA ASN A 69 12.79 -7.46 15.50
C ASN A 69 13.44 -6.13 15.10
N LEU A 70 12.71 -5.04 15.26
CA LEU A 70 13.23 -3.70 15.04
C LEU A 70 13.89 -3.16 16.31
N SER A 71 15.12 -2.68 16.18
CA SER A 71 15.77 -1.92 17.26
C SER A 71 15.13 -0.52 17.36
N GLN A 72 14.81 -0.08 18.57
CA GLN A 72 14.40 1.29 18.81
C GLN A 72 15.66 2.18 18.90
N LEU A 73 15.70 3.19 18.04
CA LEU A 73 16.73 4.22 18.05
C LEU A 73 16.08 5.57 18.24
N ASN A 74 16.31 6.17 19.39
CA ASN A 74 15.79 7.50 19.71
C ASN A 74 16.79 8.56 19.22
N ILE A 75 16.53 9.11 18.04
CA ILE A 75 17.33 10.19 17.44
C ILE A 75 16.72 11.53 17.86
N PRO A 76 17.48 12.44 18.51
CA PRO A 76 16.97 13.75 18.90
C PRO A 76 16.44 14.52 17.67
N LEU A 77 15.21 15.02 17.77
CA LEU A 77 14.58 15.84 16.75
C LEU A 77 14.52 17.31 17.23
N ALA A 78 15.09 18.23 16.46
CA ALA A 78 15.02 19.66 16.76
C ALA A 78 13.58 20.18 16.57
N ILE A 79 13.16 21.11 17.43
CA ILE A 79 11.83 21.75 17.34
C ILE A 79 11.74 22.61 16.10
N GLU A 80 12.80 23.39 15.84
CA GLU A 80 12.78 24.38 14.77
C GLU A 80 13.23 23.76 13.44
N THR A 81 12.55 24.18 12.37
CA THR A 81 12.97 23.88 11.01
C THR A 81 14.18 24.73 10.65
N ILE A 82 15.23 24.09 10.18
CA ILE A 82 16.43 24.77 9.70
C ILE A 82 16.16 25.22 8.25
N PRO A 83 16.12 26.54 7.97
CA PRO A 83 15.93 27.03 6.61
C PRO A 83 17.15 26.71 5.76
N ALA A 84 16.93 26.22 4.55
CA ALA A 84 18.00 25.91 3.59
C ALA A 84 18.52 27.16 2.85
N GLY A 85 17.97 28.34 3.11
CA GLY A 85 18.36 29.60 2.50
C GLY A 85 19.17 30.48 3.46
N PHE A 86 18.49 31.39 4.17
CA PHE A 86 19.15 32.30 5.10
C PHE A 86 19.32 31.64 6.47
N PRO A 87 20.46 31.89 7.16
CA PRO A 87 20.65 31.41 8.53
C PRO A 87 19.61 32.01 9.48
N SER A 88 19.05 31.17 10.35
CA SER A 88 18.21 31.59 11.48
C SER A 88 18.95 31.35 12.78
N PRO A 89 18.73 32.15 13.82
CA PRO A 89 19.26 31.87 15.14
C PRO A 89 18.79 30.49 15.60
N ALA A 90 19.71 29.60 15.89
CA ALA A 90 19.40 28.26 16.36
C ALA A 90 19.24 28.28 17.88
N GLU A 91 18.04 28.05 18.38
CA GLU A 91 17.84 27.68 19.76
C GLU A 91 17.93 26.15 19.91
N PRO A 92 18.78 25.61 20.78
CA PRO A 92 19.05 24.17 20.86
C PRO A 92 17.98 23.43 21.68
N TYR A 93 16.73 23.55 21.31
CA TYR A 93 15.66 22.80 21.96
C TYR A 93 15.38 21.49 21.21
N ILE A 94 15.58 20.37 21.92
CA ILE A 94 15.14 19.05 21.48
C ILE A 94 13.68 18.93 21.90
N SER A 95 12.77 18.74 20.93
CA SER A 95 11.34 18.62 21.23
C SER A 95 10.90 17.18 21.42
N ASP A 96 11.54 16.27 20.69
CA ASP A 96 11.09 14.89 20.62
C ASP A 96 12.25 13.98 20.15
N TYR A 97 11.98 12.70 20.14
CA TYR A 97 12.88 11.69 19.60
C TYR A 97 12.24 11.00 18.40
N LEU A 98 13.00 10.88 17.34
CA LEU A 98 12.58 10.20 16.11
C LEU A 98 13.08 8.76 16.11
N ASP A 99 12.17 7.80 16.02
CA ASP A 99 12.46 6.42 15.65
C ASP A 99 12.15 6.23 14.16
N PHE A 100 13.16 6.03 13.33
CA PHE A 100 13.00 5.84 11.89
C PHE A 100 12.15 4.64 11.55
N ASN A 101 12.18 3.58 12.35
CA ASN A 101 11.34 2.41 12.10
C ASN A 101 9.85 2.77 12.22
N GLN A 102 9.47 3.48 13.28
CA GLN A 102 8.08 3.93 13.47
C GLN A 102 7.67 5.01 12.46
N TYR A 103 8.62 5.87 12.09
CA TYR A 103 8.36 6.96 11.15
C TYR A 103 8.12 6.45 9.73
N LEU A 104 8.99 5.58 9.22
CA LEU A 104 8.97 5.12 7.85
C LEU A 104 8.04 3.91 7.62
N ILE A 105 7.84 3.07 8.64
CA ILE A 105 7.19 1.76 8.51
C ILE A 105 5.88 1.77 9.27
N LYS A 106 4.77 1.94 8.55
CA LYS A 106 3.42 1.92 9.17
C LYS A 106 2.87 0.50 9.30
N ASN A 107 3.23 -0.40 8.40
CA ASN A 107 2.83 -1.80 8.41
C ASN A 107 4.05 -2.69 8.13
N GLN A 108 4.69 -3.16 9.19
CA GLN A 108 5.92 -3.97 9.09
C GLN A 108 5.74 -5.23 8.23
N ALA A 109 4.62 -5.93 8.38
CA ALA A 109 4.35 -7.17 7.64
C ALA A 109 4.16 -6.96 6.12
N ALA A 110 3.78 -5.74 5.73
CA ALA A 110 3.51 -5.40 4.33
C ALA A 110 4.59 -4.48 3.72
N THR A 111 5.54 -3.99 4.50
CA THR A 111 6.58 -3.08 4.01
C THR A 111 7.78 -3.85 3.50
N ILE A 112 8.28 -3.42 2.35
CA ILE A 112 9.52 -3.91 1.75
C ILE A 112 10.42 -2.72 1.38
N ALA A 113 11.71 -2.97 1.27
CA ALA A 113 12.67 -2.01 0.78
C ALA A 113 13.34 -2.54 -0.51
N VAL A 114 13.47 -1.68 -1.52
CA VAL A 114 14.11 -2.03 -2.80
C VAL A 114 15.05 -0.92 -3.24
N ARG A 115 16.12 -1.24 -3.96
CA ARG A 115 16.98 -0.25 -4.62
C ARG A 115 16.41 0.11 -5.98
N CYS A 116 16.39 1.41 -6.28
CA CYS A 116 16.03 1.88 -7.61
C CYS A 116 17.13 1.54 -8.62
N GLY A 117 16.77 0.81 -9.68
CA GLY A 117 17.69 0.35 -10.71
C GLY A 117 17.89 1.32 -11.88
N GLY A 118 17.12 2.42 -11.95
CA GLY A 118 17.11 3.31 -13.10
C GLY A 118 16.70 4.75 -12.75
N ASP A 119 16.65 5.59 -13.77
CA ASP A 119 16.40 7.03 -13.64
C ASP A 119 15.05 7.45 -14.26
N SER A 120 14.16 6.50 -14.54
CA SER A 120 12.86 6.80 -15.19
C SER A 120 11.92 7.69 -14.38
N MET A 121 12.23 7.92 -13.09
CA MET A 121 11.46 8.75 -12.16
C MET A 121 12.31 9.90 -11.59
N HIS A 122 13.33 10.35 -12.34
CA HIS A 122 14.27 11.37 -11.90
C HIS A 122 13.58 12.69 -11.53
N ASP A 123 12.62 13.13 -12.33
CA ASP A 123 11.90 14.39 -12.10
C ASP A 123 10.92 14.27 -10.90
N ALA A 124 10.58 13.06 -10.49
CA ALA A 124 9.88 12.78 -9.25
C ALA A 124 10.82 12.70 -8.03
N GLY A 125 12.10 12.98 -8.23
CA GLY A 125 13.09 12.90 -7.16
C GLY A 125 13.59 11.51 -6.86
N ILE A 126 13.42 10.51 -7.74
CA ILE A 126 13.91 9.14 -7.58
C ILE A 126 14.98 8.87 -8.63
N SER A 127 16.16 8.49 -8.18
CA SER A 127 17.32 8.22 -9.02
C SER A 127 17.88 6.82 -8.77
N ARG A 128 18.74 6.38 -9.65
CA ARG A 128 19.47 5.11 -9.50
C ARG A 128 20.16 5.02 -8.13
N ASN A 129 20.10 3.86 -7.52
CA ASN A 129 20.63 3.51 -6.19
C ASN A 129 19.89 4.11 -4.98
N ASP A 130 18.86 4.94 -5.18
CA ASP A 130 17.99 5.34 -4.07
C ASP A 130 17.33 4.12 -3.43
N LEU A 131 17.14 4.14 -2.11
CA LEU A 131 16.42 3.12 -1.39
C LEU A 131 14.94 3.54 -1.26
N LEU A 132 14.04 2.73 -1.80
CA LEU A 132 12.60 2.97 -1.79
C LEU A 132 11.95 2.13 -0.70
N ILE A 133 11.13 2.75 0.13
CA ILE A 133 10.25 2.07 1.07
C ILE A 133 8.88 1.91 0.41
N ILE A 134 8.40 0.68 0.32
CA ILE A 134 7.17 0.33 -0.39
C ILE A 134 6.21 -0.36 0.57
N ASP A 135 5.02 0.21 0.72
CA ASP A 135 3.94 -0.40 1.49
C ASP A 135 2.99 -1.15 0.54
N ARG A 136 2.89 -2.45 0.75
CA ARG A 136 2.06 -3.37 -0.03
C ARG A 136 0.63 -3.47 0.46
N SER A 137 0.33 -2.89 1.61
CA SER A 137 -1.03 -2.86 2.18
C SER A 137 -1.87 -1.69 1.70
N LEU A 138 -1.24 -0.68 1.11
CA LEU A 138 -1.93 0.49 0.61
C LEU A 138 -2.66 0.19 -0.70
N ILE A 139 -3.87 0.73 -0.81
CA ILE A 139 -4.62 0.73 -2.08
C ILE A 139 -4.09 1.89 -2.93
N PRO A 140 -3.48 1.61 -4.10
CA PRO A 140 -2.90 2.65 -4.93
C PRO A 140 -3.96 3.65 -5.41
N LYS A 141 -3.64 4.94 -5.35
CA LYS A 141 -4.50 6.04 -5.82
C LYS A 141 -3.94 6.65 -7.11
N HIS A 142 -4.76 7.44 -7.80
CA HIS A 142 -4.29 8.25 -8.92
C HIS A 142 -3.14 9.17 -8.45
N ARG A 143 -2.05 9.20 -9.22
CA ARG A 143 -0.80 9.89 -8.97
C ARG A 143 0.12 9.31 -7.89
N ASP A 144 -0.21 8.19 -7.28
CA ASP A 144 0.78 7.49 -6.46
C ASP A 144 1.95 6.99 -7.32
N ILE A 145 3.14 6.97 -6.74
CA ILE A 145 4.27 6.26 -7.32
C ILE A 145 4.16 4.81 -6.84
N VAL A 146 4.18 3.88 -7.78
CA VAL A 146 3.95 2.48 -7.49
C VAL A 146 5.09 1.61 -8.03
N MET A 147 5.31 0.49 -7.37
CA MET A 147 6.05 -0.63 -7.92
C MET A 147 5.07 -1.55 -8.62
N ALA A 148 5.27 -1.79 -9.90
CA ALA A 148 4.43 -2.65 -10.73
C ALA A 148 5.22 -3.85 -11.25
N ASP A 149 4.53 -4.99 -11.35
CA ASP A 149 4.99 -6.22 -11.99
C ASP A 149 4.37 -6.28 -13.39
N LEU A 150 5.20 -6.27 -14.41
CA LEU A 150 4.83 -6.34 -15.82
C LEU A 150 4.89 -7.79 -16.36
N GLY A 151 4.92 -8.80 -15.49
CA GLY A 151 4.94 -10.22 -15.80
C GLY A 151 6.32 -10.86 -15.64
N ASN A 152 7.38 -10.22 -16.11
CA ASN A 152 8.77 -10.70 -15.96
C ASN A 152 9.71 -9.63 -15.40
N GLU A 153 9.23 -8.40 -15.27
CA GLU A 153 10.02 -7.25 -14.87
C GLU A 153 9.26 -6.37 -13.89
N PHE A 154 10.00 -5.82 -12.91
CA PHE A 154 9.46 -4.83 -11.99
C PHE A 154 9.84 -3.43 -12.45
N THR A 155 8.91 -2.49 -12.28
CA THR A 155 9.16 -1.09 -12.61
C THR A 155 8.59 -0.15 -11.56
N ILE A 156 9.18 1.03 -11.44
CA ILE A 156 8.67 2.14 -10.61
C ILE A 156 8.13 3.21 -11.55
N LYS A 157 6.86 3.57 -11.39
CA LYS A 157 6.16 4.51 -12.26
C LYS A 157 5.11 5.32 -11.50
N ARG A 158 4.71 6.45 -12.08
CA ARG A 158 3.54 7.21 -11.64
C ARG A 158 2.27 6.55 -12.16
N LEU A 159 1.35 6.23 -11.25
CA LEU A 159 0.07 5.64 -11.59
C LEU A 159 -0.94 6.70 -12.03
N HIS A 160 -1.44 6.58 -13.24
CA HIS A 160 -2.55 7.38 -13.75
C HIS A 160 -3.79 6.49 -13.89
N LYS A 161 -4.83 6.80 -13.12
CA LYS A 161 -6.15 6.22 -13.27
C LYS A 161 -6.98 7.18 -14.10
N LEU A 162 -7.32 6.75 -15.30
CA LEU A 162 -8.10 7.53 -16.27
C LEU A 162 -9.56 7.11 -16.22
N ASP A 163 -10.42 7.93 -16.87
CA ASP A 163 -11.80 7.56 -17.10
C ASP A 163 -11.88 6.28 -17.95
N ASN A 164 -13.00 5.55 -17.86
CA ASN A 164 -13.20 4.27 -18.57
C ASN A 164 -12.24 3.15 -18.13
N TYR A 165 -11.90 3.08 -16.85
CA TYR A 165 -11.10 2.00 -16.25
C TYR A 165 -9.71 1.79 -16.87
N ARG A 166 -9.23 2.75 -17.65
CA ARG A 166 -7.85 2.70 -18.17
C ARG A 166 -6.87 3.10 -17.09
N ILE A 167 -5.80 2.35 -17.02
CA ILE A 167 -4.67 2.60 -16.12
C ILE A 167 -3.44 2.83 -16.97
N GLU A 168 -2.70 3.86 -16.64
CA GLU A 168 -1.41 4.13 -17.27
C GLU A 168 -0.32 4.26 -16.20
N LEU A 169 0.85 3.78 -16.54
CA LEU A 169 2.06 3.91 -15.74
C LEU A 169 3.02 4.84 -16.49
N HIS A 170 3.28 6.00 -15.91
CA HIS A 170 4.09 7.05 -16.53
C HIS A 170 5.47 7.13 -15.91
N SER A 171 6.46 7.32 -16.76
CA SER A 171 7.80 7.75 -16.40
C SER A 171 7.83 9.24 -16.17
N GLU A 172 8.68 9.71 -15.28
CA GLU A 172 8.93 11.12 -15.02
C GLU A 172 10.44 11.40 -15.12
N ASN A 173 10.89 11.63 -16.36
CA ASN A 173 12.26 12.04 -16.67
C ASN A 173 12.25 12.85 -17.97
N SER A 174 12.48 14.15 -17.85
CA SER A 174 12.50 15.09 -18.99
C SER A 174 13.79 15.03 -19.80
N SER A 175 14.88 14.52 -19.21
CA SER A 175 16.19 14.45 -19.87
C SER A 175 16.38 13.19 -20.72
N GLN A 176 15.62 12.14 -20.48
CA GLN A 176 15.69 10.86 -21.18
C GLN A 176 14.30 10.29 -21.45
N SER A 177 14.11 9.70 -22.62
CA SER A 177 12.86 9.04 -22.98
C SER A 177 12.79 7.65 -22.36
N TYR A 178 11.77 7.42 -21.54
CA TYR A 178 11.43 6.12 -20.98
C TYR A 178 10.01 5.72 -21.39
N PRO A 179 9.73 4.41 -21.55
CA PRO A 179 8.42 3.96 -21.97
C PRO A 179 7.35 4.24 -20.88
N ASN A 180 6.17 4.63 -21.35
CA ASN A 180 4.94 4.58 -20.57
C ASN A 180 4.18 3.30 -20.93
N PHE A 181 3.41 2.78 -19.99
CA PHE A 181 2.63 1.57 -20.18
C PHE A 181 1.15 1.91 -20.02
N SER A 182 0.31 1.44 -20.94
CA SER A 182 -1.14 1.64 -20.92
C SER A 182 -1.84 0.29 -20.83
N PHE A 183 -2.77 0.17 -19.89
CA PHE A 183 -3.53 -1.05 -19.61
C PHE A 183 -5.02 -0.75 -19.80
N LYS A 184 -5.70 -1.65 -20.50
CA LYS A 184 -7.14 -1.61 -20.77
C LYS A 184 -7.86 -2.63 -19.88
N GLU A 185 -9.18 -2.58 -19.90
CA GLU A 185 -10.00 -3.61 -19.29
C GLU A 185 -9.65 -5.00 -19.86
N GLY A 186 -9.34 -5.93 -18.97
CA GLY A 186 -8.88 -7.29 -19.34
C GLY A 186 -7.37 -7.48 -19.33
N ASP A 187 -6.57 -6.42 -19.35
CA ASP A 187 -5.11 -6.53 -19.20
C ASP A 187 -4.74 -6.84 -17.74
N THR A 188 -3.68 -7.62 -17.57
CA THR A 188 -3.19 -7.98 -16.24
C THR A 188 -2.10 -7.01 -15.81
N LEU A 189 -2.44 -6.10 -14.91
CA LEU A 189 -1.47 -5.25 -14.21
C LEU A 189 -1.43 -5.66 -12.74
N ALA A 190 -0.28 -6.09 -12.25
CA ALA A 190 -0.07 -6.35 -10.84
C ALA A 190 0.71 -5.20 -10.20
N ILE A 191 0.07 -4.46 -9.29
CA ILE A 191 0.76 -3.45 -8.48
C ILE A 191 1.24 -4.13 -7.21
N VAL A 192 2.55 -4.12 -6.99
CA VAL A 192 3.21 -4.73 -5.83
C VAL A 192 2.96 -3.90 -4.57
N GLY A 193 3.04 -2.57 -4.68
CA GLY A 193 2.78 -1.66 -3.58
C GLY A 193 3.02 -0.20 -3.97
N VAL A 194 2.78 0.69 -3.00
CA VAL A 194 2.95 2.14 -3.13
C VAL A 194 4.27 2.55 -2.51
N VAL A 195 5.05 3.36 -3.23
CA VAL A 195 6.27 3.97 -2.71
C VAL A 195 5.88 5.04 -1.70
N THR A 196 6.28 4.87 -0.44
CA THR A 196 5.96 5.81 0.65
C THR A 196 7.09 6.75 0.97
N TYR A 197 8.34 6.28 0.84
CA TYR A 197 9.53 7.09 1.10
C TYR A 197 10.65 6.75 0.12
N VAL A 198 11.48 7.76 -0.11
CA VAL A 198 12.74 7.66 -0.87
C VAL A 198 13.87 8.07 0.05
N ILE A 199 14.83 7.19 0.26
CA ILE A 199 16.01 7.44 1.08
C ILE A 199 17.21 7.58 0.15
N LYS A 200 17.81 8.77 0.17
CA LYS A 200 18.98 9.12 -0.64
C LYS A 200 20.24 9.12 0.19
N HIS A 201 21.30 8.59 -0.39
CA HIS A 201 22.63 8.76 0.14
C HIS A 201 23.31 9.92 -0.60
N ILE A 202 23.63 11.00 0.12
CA ILE A 202 24.11 12.26 -0.48
C ILE A 202 25.66 12.33 -0.57
N ARG A 203 26.35 11.31 -0.03
CA ARG A 203 27.80 11.31 0.08
C ARG A 203 28.45 10.25 -0.80
#